data_0769e83ac2d58f802f5cbd17bb84f368
#
_entry.id   0769e83ac2d58f802f5cbd17bb84f368
#
_cell.length_a   1.000
_cell.length_b   1.000
_cell.length_c   1.000
_cell.angle_alpha   90.00
_cell.angle_beta   90.00
_cell.angle_gamma   90.00
#
_symmetry.space_group_name_H-M   'P 1'
#
loop_
_entity.id
_entity.type
_entity.pdbx_description
1 polymer ?
#
loop_
_entity_poly.entity_id
_entity_poly.type
_entity_poly.pdbx_seq_one_letter_code
_entity_poly.pdbx_strand_id
1 'polypeptide(L)'
;MCIRDSLCIPTAFCSYTGEALDQKTPLLRSMEALNVQSLRLLKLFGNTTSKKVTPSVGPEQEYFLVDAEKFLQRKDLIYTGRTLFGAMPPKGQEMDDHYFGTIRQRIASFMKEVNIELWKMGVTAKTQHNEVAPAQHELASIYSEANVAVDNNQLVMQTLKRVACQHGLKCLLHEKPFAGVNGSGKHNNWSITTDDGINLLEPGKTPHENIQFLLVLSCVLKAVDVHADLLRESAADPGNDHRLGANEAPPAIISVFLGEQLEDVVEQLISTGNATKSKKEGVLETGVKTLPDLKKDATDRNRTSPFAFTGNKFEFRMVGSRDSVAAPNIVLNTIVAEAFRDACDVLEGAENFEDAVHDLIKKNLSEHQRIIFNGDGYADEWLAEAERRGLPNIKSMVYAIPALTTDTAIKLFGDFKVFTEAELVSRAEVKFENYAKTINIEAKTMIDMASKQIIPAVIKYATSLAGSINTITAAGVTAVGVQKNLLNETSALLEETQKALDELIAIENAGCEMEDGEAKAKYYYEKVAPAMEALRAPVDKLEMIVDKEMWPMPSYGDLMFEV
;
A
#
# COMPACT_ATOMS: atom_id res chain seq x y z
N MET A 1 34.03 -2.77 -0.69
CA MET A 1 33.51 -3.62 0.38
C MET A 1 32.68 -4.72 -0.23
N CYS A 2 32.99 -5.96 0.05
CA CYS A 2 32.38 -7.08 -0.67
C CYS A 2 31.06 -7.45 0.00
N ILE A 3 29.96 -7.08 -0.60
CA ILE A 3 28.59 -7.47 -0.24
C ILE A 3 28.37 -8.98 -0.41
N ARG A 4 29.30 -9.65 -0.98
CA ARG A 4 29.28 -11.04 -1.46
C ARG A 4 29.63 -12.07 -0.41
N ASP A 5 29.91 -11.61 0.79
CA ASP A 5 30.25 -12.47 1.91
C ASP A 5 29.01 -12.96 2.67
N SER A 6 27.81 -12.51 2.26
CA SER A 6 26.55 -12.90 2.86
C SER A 6 25.83 -13.91 1.98
N LEU A 7 25.47 -15.05 2.54
CA LEU A 7 24.58 -16.03 1.96
C LEU A 7 23.20 -15.85 2.55
N CYS A 8 22.21 -15.47 1.71
CA CYS A 8 20.81 -15.38 2.13
C CYS A 8 20.16 -16.76 2.02
N ILE A 9 19.83 -17.36 3.15
CA ILE A 9 19.16 -18.67 3.21
C ILE A 9 17.71 -18.43 3.62
N PRO A 10 16.71 -18.75 2.76
CA PRO A 10 15.31 -18.72 3.15
C PRO A 10 15.06 -19.69 4.30
N THR A 11 14.40 -19.23 5.36
CA THR A 11 14.10 -20.03 6.55
C THR A 11 12.64 -20.00 6.88
N ALA A 12 12.14 -21.10 7.45
CA ALA A 12 10.83 -21.17 8.06
C ALA A 12 11.01 -21.24 9.59
N PHE A 13 10.08 -20.61 10.32
CA PHE A 13 10.06 -20.60 11.77
C PHE A 13 8.79 -21.22 12.29
N CYS A 14 8.91 -22.14 13.22
CA CYS A 14 7.77 -22.71 13.92
C CYS A 14 7.97 -22.66 15.44
N SER A 15 6.86 -22.69 16.18
CA SER A 15 6.87 -22.87 17.61
C SER A 15 7.35 -24.27 18.00
N TYR A 16 7.56 -24.51 19.29
CA TYR A 16 7.90 -25.85 19.79
C TYR A 16 6.76 -26.86 19.53
N THR A 17 5.53 -26.40 19.44
CA THR A 17 4.32 -27.21 19.19
C THR A 17 3.97 -27.33 17.71
N GLY A 18 4.71 -26.63 16.82
CA GLY A 18 4.62 -26.79 15.36
C GLY A 18 3.84 -25.70 14.64
N GLU A 19 3.31 -24.68 15.33
CA GLU A 19 2.63 -23.55 14.70
C GLU A 19 3.60 -22.69 13.90
N ALA A 20 3.20 -22.24 12.74
CA ALA A 20 3.99 -21.36 11.89
C ALA A 20 4.05 -19.93 12.49
N LEU A 21 5.26 -19.47 12.78
CA LEU A 21 5.55 -18.12 13.30
C LEU A 21 5.93 -17.15 12.19
N ASP A 22 6.28 -17.67 11.01
CA ASP A 22 6.68 -16.90 9.83
C ASP A 22 5.51 -16.64 8.88
N GLN A 23 5.79 -16.03 7.74
CA GLN A 23 4.84 -15.87 6.64
C GLN A 23 5.15 -16.80 5.47
N LYS A 24 6.33 -17.38 5.40
CA LYS A 24 6.77 -18.27 4.32
C LYS A 24 5.99 -19.59 4.36
N THR A 25 5.83 -20.19 5.52
CA THR A 25 5.10 -21.45 5.69
C THR A 25 3.63 -21.33 5.26
N PRO A 26 2.85 -20.32 5.75
CA PRO A 26 1.49 -20.11 5.26
C PRO A 26 1.42 -19.77 3.76
N LEU A 27 2.38 -19.02 3.24
CA LEU A 27 2.44 -18.74 1.80
C LEU A 27 2.57 -20.02 0.98
N LEU A 28 3.49 -20.91 1.33
CA LEU A 28 3.67 -22.19 0.64
C LEU A 28 2.42 -23.08 0.77
N ARG A 29 1.79 -23.12 1.95
CA ARG A 29 0.52 -23.85 2.16
C ARG A 29 -0.60 -23.28 1.28
N SER A 30 -0.73 -21.96 1.14
CA SER A 30 -1.72 -21.32 0.27
C SER A 30 -1.47 -21.58 -1.21
N MET A 31 -0.21 -21.59 -1.63
CA MET A 31 0.18 -21.95 -3.00
C MET A 31 -0.21 -23.39 -3.34
N GLU A 32 -0.01 -24.33 -2.40
CA GLU A 32 -0.42 -25.72 -2.60
C GLU A 32 -1.94 -25.86 -2.62
N ALA A 33 -2.68 -25.15 -1.78
CA ALA A 33 -4.14 -25.12 -1.82
C ALA A 33 -4.64 -24.65 -3.20
N LEU A 34 -4.08 -23.57 -3.73
CA LEU A 34 -4.42 -23.06 -5.06
C LEU A 34 -4.03 -24.06 -6.17
N ASN A 35 -2.84 -24.67 -6.08
CA ASN A 35 -2.36 -25.70 -7.01
C ASN A 35 -3.36 -26.85 -7.14
N VAL A 36 -3.77 -27.43 -6.02
CA VAL A 36 -4.68 -28.58 -5.98
C VAL A 36 -6.02 -28.26 -6.64
N GLN A 37 -6.64 -27.12 -6.29
CA GLN A 37 -7.95 -26.77 -6.81
C GLN A 37 -7.89 -26.29 -8.27
N SER A 38 -6.81 -25.63 -8.68
CA SER A 38 -6.61 -25.23 -10.07
C SER A 38 -6.42 -26.44 -10.99
N LEU A 39 -5.64 -27.43 -10.59
CA LEU A 39 -5.47 -28.66 -11.37
C LEU A 39 -6.77 -29.45 -11.46
N ARG A 40 -7.57 -29.46 -10.38
CA ARG A 40 -8.91 -30.09 -10.37
C ARG A 40 -9.82 -29.39 -11.39
N LEU A 41 -9.85 -28.06 -11.40
CA LEU A 41 -10.61 -27.24 -12.35
C LEU A 41 -10.17 -27.49 -13.80
N LEU A 42 -8.87 -27.43 -14.06
CA LEU A 42 -8.30 -27.64 -15.40
C LEU A 42 -8.61 -29.01 -15.95
N LYS A 43 -8.63 -30.06 -15.11
CA LYS A 43 -8.98 -31.41 -15.51
C LYS A 43 -10.42 -31.51 -16.02
N LEU A 44 -11.36 -30.74 -15.45
CA LEU A 44 -12.73 -30.67 -15.92
C LEU A 44 -12.85 -30.08 -17.34
N PHE A 45 -11.94 -29.15 -17.69
CA PHE A 45 -11.81 -28.63 -19.06
C PHE A 45 -10.97 -29.51 -20.00
N GLY A 46 -10.63 -30.74 -19.58
CA GLY A 46 -9.90 -31.71 -20.42
C GLY A 46 -8.40 -31.49 -20.46
N ASN A 47 -7.83 -30.62 -19.63
CA ASN A 47 -6.39 -30.47 -19.52
C ASN A 47 -5.78 -31.69 -18.79
N THR A 48 -4.91 -32.41 -19.48
CA THR A 48 -4.20 -33.60 -18.98
C THR A 48 -2.69 -33.44 -18.99
N THR A 49 -2.18 -32.29 -19.43
CA THR A 49 -0.74 -32.01 -19.59
C THR A 49 -0.13 -31.32 -18.39
N SER A 50 -0.82 -30.33 -17.84
CA SER A 50 -0.35 -29.56 -16.69
C SER A 50 -0.25 -30.42 -15.43
N LYS A 51 0.86 -30.35 -14.75
CA LYS A 51 1.14 -31.10 -13.51
C LYS A 51 1.22 -30.23 -12.28
N LYS A 52 1.44 -28.94 -12.46
CA LYS A 52 1.56 -27.96 -11.40
C LYS A 52 0.95 -26.64 -11.84
N VAL A 53 0.29 -25.95 -10.92
CA VAL A 53 -0.17 -24.57 -11.08
C VAL A 53 0.44 -23.74 -9.98
N THR A 54 1.00 -22.58 -10.34
CA THR A 54 1.62 -21.69 -9.38
C THR A 54 1.12 -20.26 -9.54
N PRO A 55 0.85 -19.54 -8.43
CA PRO A 55 0.68 -18.10 -8.50
C PRO A 55 2.00 -17.45 -8.87
N SER A 56 1.96 -16.56 -9.84
CA SER A 56 3.08 -15.69 -10.20
C SER A 56 2.84 -14.28 -9.68
N VAL A 57 3.91 -13.65 -9.17
CA VAL A 57 3.85 -12.35 -8.51
C VAL A 57 4.94 -11.44 -9.02
N GLY A 58 4.59 -10.18 -9.31
CA GLY A 58 5.50 -9.11 -9.65
C GLY A 58 5.24 -7.88 -8.77
N PRO A 59 5.95 -7.70 -7.67
CA PRO A 59 5.79 -6.52 -6.83
C PRO A 59 6.52 -5.31 -7.44
N GLU A 60 5.88 -4.15 -7.37
CA GLU A 60 6.44 -2.85 -7.73
C GLU A 60 6.76 -2.10 -6.44
N GLN A 61 8.03 -1.84 -6.16
CA GLN A 61 8.48 -1.24 -4.90
C GLN A 61 8.65 0.26 -5.03
N GLU A 62 7.75 1.02 -4.43
CA GLU A 62 7.92 2.46 -4.27
C GLU A 62 8.72 2.79 -3.01
N TYR A 63 9.48 3.89 -3.06
CA TYR A 63 10.33 4.35 -1.97
C TYR A 63 10.69 5.84 -2.11
N PHE A 64 11.06 6.48 -0.99
CA PHE A 64 11.64 7.83 -1.01
C PHE A 64 13.14 7.78 -0.74
N LEU A 65 13.86 8.73 -1.33
CA LEU A 65 15.26 8.99 -1.03
C LEU A 65 15.41 10.40 -0.45
N VAL A 66 16.14 10.50 0.65
CA VAL A 66 16.48 11.78 1.27
C VAL A 66 17.97 11.86 1.53
N ASP A 67 18.53 13.07 1.62
CA ASP A 67 19.92 13.26 1.98
C ASP A 67 20.20 12.72 3.40
N ALA A 68 21.30 11.98 3.56
CA ALA A 68 21.62 11.32 4.83
C ALA A 68 21.94 12.31 5.96
N GLU A 69 22.54 13.46 5.67
CA GLU A 69 22.86 14.46 6.68
C GLU A 69 21.58 15.13 7.20
N LYS A 70 20.64 15.43 6.31
CA LYS A 70 19.32 15.99 6.68
C LYS A 70 18.47 14.99 7.44
N PHE A 71 18.48 13.72 7.04
CA PHE A 71 17.82 12.65 7.77
C PHE A 71 18.29 12.57 9.23
N LEU A 72 19.60 12.65 9.47
CA LEU A 72 20.18 12.57 10.82
C LEU A 72 19.80 13.76 11.73
N GLN A 73 19.31 14.86 11.17
CA GLN A 73 18.84 16.03 11.92
C GLN A 73 17.37 15.91 12.34
N ARG A 74 16.66 14.85 11.88
CA ARG A 74 15.25 14.66 12.19
C ARG A 74 15.00 13.37 12.98
N LYS A 75 14.66 13.53 14.26
CA LYS A 75 14.39 12.41 15.16
C LYS A 75 13.18 11.58 14.73
N ASP A 76 12.15 12.21 14.17
CA ASP A 76 10.97 11.52 13.65
C ASP A 76 11.34 10.55 12.52
N LEU A 77 12.14 10.96 11.54
CA LEU A 77 12.60 10.07 10.49
C LEU A 77 13.47 8.92 11.03
N ILE A 78 14.31 9.19 12.05
CA ILE A 78 15.19 8.17 12.66
C ILE A 78 14.37 7.11 13.39
N TYR A 79 13.38 7.51 14.20
CA TYR A 79 12.66 6.61 15.09
C TYR A 79 11.42 5.98 14.45
N THR A 80 10.76 6.70 13.54
CA THR A 80 9.47 6.27 12.99
C THR A 80 9.48 6.02 11.49
N GLY A 81 10.47 6.55 10.76
CA GLY A 81 10.56 6.46 9.30
C GLY A 81 9.66 7.46 8.56
N ARG A 82 8.90 8.30 9.29
CA ARG A 82 8.07 9.37 8.73
C ARG A 82 8.25 10.69 9.46
N THR A 83 7.91 11.79 8.81
CA THR A 83 7.87 13.10 9.43
C THR A 83 6.60 13.23 10.29
N LEU A 84 6.74 13.66 11.53
CA LEU A 84 5.64 13.90 12.47
C LEU A 84 5.21 15.37 12.50
N PHE A 85 6.11 16.26 12.06
CA PHE A 85 5.89 17.68 11.85
C PHE A 85 6.41 18.07 10.47
N GLY A 86 5.83 19.10 9.87
CA GLY A 86 6.33 19.66 8.62
C GLY A 86 5.26 20.40 7.83
N ALA A 87 5.51 21.68 7.57
CA ALA A 87 4.71 22.52 6.70
C ALA A 87 5.00 22.20 5.23
N MET A 88 3.97 22.29 4.37
CA MET A 88 4.15 22.13 2.93
C MET A 88 5.01 23.25 2.36
N PRO A 89 5.99 22.92 1.51
CA PRO A 89 6.77 23.93 0.79
C PRO A 89 5.90 24.63 -0.27
N PRO A 90 6.37 25.77 -0.83
CA PRO A 90 5.65 26.49 -1.89
C PRO A 90 5.37 25.67 -3.15
N LYS A 91 6.14 24.62 -3.37
CA LYS A 91 5.97 23.66 -4.44
C LYS A 91 5.95 22.25 -3.88
N GLY A 92 4.93 21.46 -4.25
CA GLY A 92 4.81 20.04 -3.98
C GLY A 92 4.91 19.22 -5.27
N GLN A 93 3.87 18.49 -5.60
CA GLN A 93 3.77 17.59 -6.76
C GLN A 93 2.81 18.10 -7.85
N GLU A 94 2.33 19.35 -7.77
CA GLU A 94 1.21 19.90 -8.56
C GLU A 94 1.45 19.89 -10.08
N MET A 95 2.71 19.90 -10.49
CA MET A 95 3.09 19.96 -11.91
C MET A 95 3.42 18.59 -12.51
N ASP A 96 3.42 17.53 -11.72
CA ASP A 96 3.89 16.18 -12.11
C ASP A 96 5.30 16.17 -12.75
N ASP A 97 6.07 17.23 -12.54
CA ASP A 97 7.36 17.45 -13.18
C ASP A 97 8.48 16.57 -12.61
N HIS A 98 8.28 15.92 -11.48
CA HIS A 98 9.16 14.86 -11.02
C HIS A 98 8.91 13.56 -11.80
N TYR A 99 7.65 13.15 -11.96
CA TYR A 99 7.27 11.93 -12.69
C TYR A 99 7.72 11.98 -14.17
N PHE A 100 7.46 13.09 -14.86
CA PHE A 100 7.84 13.30 -16.24
C PHE A 100 9.27 13.86 -16.42
N GLY A 101 9.96 14.13 -15.32
CA GLY A 101 11.28 14.73 -15.32
C GLY A 101 12.42 13.73 -15.51
N THR A 102 13.62 14.28 -15.68
CA THR A 102 14.85 13.46 -15.75
C THR A 102 15.27 13.00 -14.36
N ILE A 103 15.80 11.78 -14.27
CA ILE A 103 16.41 11.28 -13.05
C ILE A 103 17.71 12.05 -12.79
N ARG A 104 17.84 12.66 -11.60
CA ARG A 104 19.05 13.39 -11.22
C ARG A 104 20.27 12.48 -11.18
N GLN A 105 21.45 13.00 -11.50
CA GLN A 105 22.69 12.22 -11.64
C GLN A 105 23.03 11.38 -10.40
N ARG A 106 22.87 11.94 -9.20
CA ARG A 106 23.11 11.23 -7.94
C ARG A 106 22.19 10.02 -7.79
N ILE A 107 20.91 10.21 -8.10
CA ILE A 107 19.88 9.17 -8.06
C ILE A 107 20.11 8.12 -9.15
N ALA A 108 20.45 8.52 -10.36
CA ALA A 108 20.78 7.59 -11.45
C ALA A 108 21.97 6.69 -11.09
N SER A 109 22.99 7.25 -10.41
CA SER A 109 24.16 6.49 -9.93
C SER A 109 23.75 5.46 -8.85
N PHE A 110 22.90 5.86 -7.92
CA PHE A 110 22.32 4.97 -6.92
C PHE A 110 21.50 3.84 -7.57
N MET A 111 20.56 4.18 -8.47
CA MET A 111 19.71 3.20 -9.16
C MET A 111 20.54 2.19 -9.95
N LYS A 112 21.59 2.65 -10.64
CA LYS A 112 22.51 1.78 -11.37
C LYS A 112 23.19 0.77 -10.44
N GLU A 113 23.66 1.21 -9.27
CA GLU A 113 24.34 0.32 -8.32
C GLU A 113 23.35 -0.68 -7.70
N VAL A 114 22.14 -0.23 -7.35
CA VAL A 114 21.07 -1.12 -6.88
C VAL A 114 20.80 -2.25 -7.88
N ASN A 115 20.64 -1.92 -9.18
CA ASN A 115 20.45 -2.93 -10.22
C ASN A 115 21.58 -3.94 -10.28
N ILE A 116 22.84 -3.47 -10.27
CA ILE A 116 24.02 -4.35 -10.33
C ILE A 116 24.05 -5.30 -9.14
N GLU A 117 23.78 -4.79 -7.94
CA GLU A 117 23.79 -5.61 -6.73
C GLU A 117 22.64 -6.62 -6.71
N LEU A 118 21.46 -6.25 -7.15
CA LEU A 118 20.31 -7.16 -7.29
C LEU A 118 20.56 -8.25 -8.33
N TRP A 119 21.12 -7.91 -9.50
CA TRP A 119 21.45 -8.90 -10.53
C TRP A 119 22.51 -9.90 -10.06
N LYS A 120 23.50 -9.47 -9.27
CA LYS A 120 24.48 -10.38 -8.65
C LYS A 120 23.85 -11.39 -7.68
N MET A 121 22.71 -11.05 -7.10
CA MET A 121 21.93 -11.93 -6.22
C MET A 121 20.88 -12.77 -6.97
N GLY A 122 20.76 -12.60 -8.29
CA GLY A 122 19.78 -13.30 -9.11
C GLY A 122 18.39 -12.63 -9.11
N VAL A 123 18.25 -11.45 -8.53
CA VAL A 123 16.99 -10.67 -8.56
C VAL A 123 16.95 -9.85 -9.85
N THR A 124 15.96 -10.11 -10.69
CA THR A 124 15.81 -9.49 -12.02
C THR A 124 15.11 -8.12 -11.93
N ALA A 125 15.74 -7.15 -11.27
CA ALA A 125 15.29 -5.76 -11.31
C ALA A 125 15.37 -5.22 -12.75
N LYS A 126 14.30 -4.60 -13.24
CA LYS A 126 14.17 -4.20 -14.63
C LYS A 126 13.86 -2.71 -14.81
N THR A 127 12.87 -2.22 -14.11
CA THR A 127 12.37 -0.85 -14.29
C THR A 127 12.67 -0.03 -13.06
N GLN A 128 13.19 1.18 -13.28
CA GLN A 128 13.35 2.21 -12.25
C GLN A 128 12.99 3.56 -12.86
N HIS A 129 12.16 4.32 -12.17
CA HIS A 129 11.74 5.66 -12.60
C HIS A 129 11.38 6.55 -11.40
N ASN A 130 11.14 7.82 -11.68
CA ASN A 130 10.59 8.75 -10.70
C ASN A 130 9.09 8.52 -10.54
N GLU A 131 8.60 8.66 -9.30
CA GLU A 131 7.19 8.74 -8.97
C GLU A 131 6.70 10.19 -8.87
N VAL A 132 5.39 10.38 -8.62
CA VAL A 132 4.75 11.70 -8.65
C VAL A 132 5.26 12.62 -7.54
N ALA A 133 5.41 12.11 -6.31
CA ALA A 133 5.93 12.93 -5.22
C ALA A 133 7.42 13.26 -5.42
N PRO A 134 7.86 14.47 -5.10
CA PRO A 134 9.28 14.80 -5.10
C PRO A 134 10.07 13.83 -4.23
N ALA A 135 11.26 13.43 -4.68
CA ALA A 135 12.14 12.44 -4.06
C ALA A 135 11.57 11.01 -3.96
N GLN A 136 10.45 10.71 -4.62
CA GLN A 136 9.87 9.38 -4.69
C GLN A 136 10.28 8.67 -5.98
N HIS A 137 10.53 7.37 -5.87
CA HIS A 137 10.98 6.51 -6.96
C HIS A 137 10.35 5.13 -6.84
N GLU A 138 10.37 4.37 -7.96
CA GLU A 138 9.89 3.00 -8.02
C GLU A 138 10.95 2.07 -8.60
N LEU A 139 10.94 0.82 -8.13
CA LEU A 139 11.68 -0.30 -8.69
C LEU A 139 10.72 -1.47 -8.92
N ALA A 140 10.65 -1.95 -10.15
CA ALA A 140 9.90 -3.14 -10.51
C ALA A 140 10.86 -4.27 -10.96
N SER A 141 10.63 -5.46 -10.45
CA SER A 141 11.31 -6.69 -10.85
C SER A 141 10.46 -7.49 -11.84
N ILE A 142 11.08 -8.34 -12.65
CA ILE A 142 10.34 -9.30 -13.46
C ILE A 142 9.60 -10.25 -12.50
N TYR A 143 8.33 -10.55 -12.82
CA TYR A 143 7.51 -11.46 -12.03
C TYR A 143 8.13 -12.87 -11.97
N SER A 144 7.86 -13.58 -10.90
CA SER A 144 8.28 -14.95 -10.67
C SER A 144 7.24 -15.71 -9.84
N GLU A 145 7.48 -17.00 -9.58
CA GLU A 145 6.68 -17.77 -8.63
C GLU A 145 6.55 -17.00 -7.31
N ALA A 146 5.35 -16.96 -6.72
CA ALA A 146 5.04 -16.11 -5.57
C ALA A 146 6.04 -16.24 -4.41
N ASN A 147 6.45 -17.46 -4.07
CA ASN A 147 7.45 -17.69 -3.03
C ASN A 147 8.79 -17.01 -3.33
N VAL A 148 9.28 -17.12 -4.56
CA VAL A 148 10.55 -16.50 -5.00
C VAL A 148 10.39 -14.98 -5.08
N ALA A 149 9.26 -14.48 -5.59
CA ALA A 149 8.98 -13.05 -5.68
C ALA A 149 8.95 -12.36 -4.31
N VAL A 150 8.36 -13.02 -3.30
CA VAL A 150 8.34 -12.54 -1.91
C VAL A 150 9.75 -12.45 -1.33
N ASP A 151 10.56 -13.50 -1.48
CA ASP A 151 11.95 -13.49 -1.02
C ASP A 151 12.77 -12.41 -1.75
N ASN A 152 12.63 -12.30 -3.07
CA ASN A 152 13.29 -11.27 -3.87
C ASN A 152 12.92 -9.86 -3.42
N ASN A 153 11.66 -9.60 -3.08
CA ASN A 153 11.25 -8.29 -2.60
C ASN A 153 11.91 -7.92 -1.26
N GLN A 154 12.12 -8.89 -0.34
CA GLN A 154 12.89 -8.65 0.88
C GLN A 154 14.33 -8.26 0.56
N LEU A 155 14.98 -8.93 -0.40
CA LEU A 155 16.32 -8.58 -0.87
C LEU A 155 16.36 -7.19 -1.53
N VAL A 156 15.32 -6.82 -2.30
CA VAL A 156 15.18 -5.48 -2.89
C VAL A 156 15.15 -4.43 -1.79
N MET A 157 14.28 -4.57 -0.79
CA MET A 157 14.16 -3.59 0.31
C MET A 157 15.47 -3.44 1.09
N GLN A 158 16.15 -4.54 1.37
CA GLN A 158 17.45 -4.54 2.05
C GLN A 158 18.52 -3.85 1.19
N THR A 159 18.55 -4.13 -0.10
CA THR A 159 19.53 -3.57 -1.04
C THR A 159 19.33 -2.08 -1.23
N LEU A 160 18.08 -1.61 -1.39
CA LEU A 160 17.75 -0.19 -1.47
C LEU A 160 18.29 0.59 -0.27
N LYS A 161 18.02 0.12 0.96
CA LYS A 161 18.51 0.77 2.18
C LYS A 161 20.04 0.80 2.26
N ARG A 162 20.68 -0.30 1.92
CA ARG A 162 22.13 -0.44 2.01
C ARG A 162 22.86 0.44 0.99
N VAL A 163 22.45 0.36 -0.27
CA VAL A 163 23.08 1.13 -1.35
C VAL A 163 22.83 2.63 -1.18
N ALA A 164 21.65 3.03 -0.69
CA ALA A 164 21.37 4.43 -0.36
C ALA A 164 22.42 5.00 0.59
N CYS A 165 22.77 4.26 1.65
CA CYS A 165 23.81 4.71 2.58
C CYS A 165 25.18 4.90 1.92
N GLN A 166 25.53 4.11 0.91
CA GLN A 166 26.80 4.24 0.17
C GLN A 166 26.84 5.51 -0.70
N HIS A 167 25.68 6.01 -1.12
CA HIS A 167 25.53 7.24 -1.89
C HIS A 167 25.25 8.49 -1.04
N GLY A 168 25.41 8.39 0.29
CA GLY A 168 25.07 9.50 1.19
C GLY A 168 23.58 9.82 1.24
N LEU A 169 22.74 8.82 0.96
CA LEU A 169 21.29 8.89 0.96
C LEU A 169 20.69 7.98 2.05
N LYS A 170 19.44 8.22 2.38
CA LYS A 170 18.58 7.30 3.15
C LYS A 170 17.37 6.93 2.34
N CYS A 171 17.09 5.62 2.24
CA CYS A 171 15.89 5.09 1.63
C CYS A 171 14.79 4.95 2.69
N LEU A 172 13.68 5.64 2.49
CA LEU A 172 12.50 5.54 3.33
C LEU A 172 11.51 4.58 2.67
N LEU A 173 11.20 3.51 3.38
CA LEU A 173 10.19 2.51 2.96
C LEU A 173 8.90 2.67 3.77
N HIS A 174 8.66 3.81 4.38
CA HIS A 174 7.40 4.11 5.06
C HIS A 174 6.30 4.43 4.05
N GLU A 175 5.05 4.08 4.36
CA GLU A 175 3.89 4.27 3.49
C GLU A 175 3.55 5.75 3.25
N LYS A 176 3.82 6.61 4.25
CA LYS A 176 3.56 8.06 4.18
C LYS A 176 4.66 8.86 4.88
N PRO A 177 5.87 8.97 4.30
CA PRO A 177 6.96 9.70 4.94
C PRO A 177 6.68 11.20 5.07
N PHE A 178 5.91 11.75 4.14
CA PHE A 178 5.57 13.17 4.07
C PHE A 178 4.05 13.33 3.93
N ALA A 179 3.45 14.17 4.77
CA ALA A 179 2.04 14.53 4.62
C ALA A 179 1.83 15.41 3.38
N GLY A 180 0.63 15.37 2.79
CA GLY A 180 0.24 16.26 1.68
C GLY A 180 0.74 15.85 0.29
N VAL A 181 1.64 14.87 0.16
CA VAL A 181 2.10 14.32 -1.13
C VAL A 181 1.79 12.83 -1.22
N ASN A 182 2.02 12.20 -2.37
CA ASN A 182 1.83 10.76 -2.53
C ASN A 182 2.58 9.96 -1.46
N GLY A 183 1.97 8.85 -1.05
CA GLY A 183 2.62 7.84 -0.23
C GLY A 183 3.25 6.75 -1.10
N SER A 184 3.97 5.83 -0.47
CA SER A 184 4.60 4.69 -1.12
C SER A 184 3.93 3.37 -0.77
N GLY A 185 3.72 2.54 -1.77
CA GLY A 185 3.17 1.21 -1.64
C GLY A 185 3.96 0.16 -2.42
N LYS A 186 3.29 -0.97 -2.62
CA LYS A 186 3.68 -2.01 -3.56
C LYS A 186 2.46 -2.42 -4.35
N HIS A 187 2.50 -2.27 -5.66
CA HIS A 187 1.51 -2.89 -6.49
C HIS A 187 1.84 -4.37 -6.62
N ASN A 188 0.96 -5.23 -6.12
CA ASN A 188 1.15 -6.67 -6.14
C ASN A 188 0.46 -7.25 -7.39
N ASN A 189 1.19 -7.38 -8.48
CA ASN A 189 0.71 -8.02 -9.70
C ASN A 189 0.65 -9.53 -9.46
N TRP A 190 -0.54 -10.11 -9.53
CA TRP A 190 -0.81 -11.52 -9.25
C TRP A 190 -1.49 -12.21 -10.42
N SER A 191 -1.01 -13.40 -10.78
CA SER A 191 -1.59 -14.25 -11.82
C SER A 191 -1.44 -15.72 -11.48
N ILE A 192 -2.08 -16.61 -12.23
CA ILE A 192 -2.08 -18.07 -12.02
C ILE A 192 -1.57 -18.74 -13.30
N THR A 193 -0.45 -19.45 -13.21
CA THR A 193 0.21 -20.03 -14.39
C THR A 193 0.50 -21.51 -14.17
N THR A 194 0.27 -22.33 -15.19
CA THR A 194 0.63 -23.75 -15.20
C THR A 194 2.11 -23.96 -15.49
N ASP A 195 2.64 -25.14 -15.18
CA ASP A 195 4.04 -25.53 -15.46
C ASP A 195 4.35 -25.63 -16.97
N ASP A 196 3.34 -25.79 -17.82
CA ASP A 196 3.44 -25.78 -19.28
C ASP A 196 3.12 -24.39 -19.90
N GLY A 197 2.97 -23.36 -19.08
CA GLY A 197 2.95 -21.95 -19.51
C GLY A 197 1.57 -21.37 -19.82
N ILE A 198 0.49 -22.04 -19.45
CA ILE A 198 -0.88 -21.52 -19.60
C ILE A 198 -1.18 -20.55 -18.45
N ASN A 199 -1.49 -19.30 -18.77
CA ASN A 199 -2.00 -18.34 -17.80
C ASN A 199 -3.52 -18.42 -17.72
N LEU A 200 -4.08 -18.74 -16.56
CA LEU A 200 -5.53 -18.90 -16.37
C LEU A 200 -6.29 -17.57 -16.41
N LEU A 201 -5.60 -16.46 -16.28
CA LEU A 201 -6.13 -15.09 -16.38
C LEU A 201 -5.88 -14.47 -17.76
N GLU A 202 -5.47 -15.25 -18.78
CA GLU A 202 -5.30 -14.78 -20.14
C GLU A 202 -6.65 -14.83 -20.90
N PRO A 203 -7.27 -13.67 -21.22
CA PRO A 203 -8.58 -13.63 -21.88
C PRO A 203 -8.52 -14.09 -23.34
N GLY A 204 -7.35 -14.00 -23.97
CA GLY A 204 -7.18 -14.24 -25.41
C GLY A 204 -7.74 -13.10 -26.26
N LYS A 205 -7.87 -13.36 -27.58
CA LYS A 205 -8.35 -12.35 -28.54
C LYS A 205 -9.87 -12.15 -28.50
N THR A 206 -10.60 -13.17 -28.04
CA THR A 206 -12.07 -13.21 -27.96
C THR A 206 -12.47 -13.61 -26.54
N PRO A 207 -12.39 -12.69 -25.55
CA PRO A 207 -12.71 -13.00 -24.14
C PRO A 207 -14.07 -13.64 -23.93
N HIS A 208 -15.08 -13.23 -24.73
CA HIS A 208 -16.46 -13.73 -24.64
C HIS A 208 -16.61 -15.19 -25.06
N GLU A 209 -15.66 -15.78 -25.80
CA GLU A 209 -15.64 -17.18 -26.22
C GLU A 209 -14.78 -18.06 -25.28
N ASN A 210 -13.93 -17.45 -24.44
CA ASN A 210 -13.03 -18.17 -23.55
C ASN A 210 -13.73 -18.54 -22.23
N ILE A 211 -14.52 -19.59 -22.26
CA ILE A 211 -15.35 -20.03 -21.13
C ILE A 211 -14.51 -20.38 -19.89
N GLN A 212 -13.33 -21.00 -20.08
CA GLN A 212 -12.42 -21.28 -18.96
C GLN A 212 -11.96 -20.00 -18.27
N PHE A 213 -11.53 -18.99 -19.04
CA PHE A 213 -11.16 -17.68 -18.52
C PHE A 213 -12.34 -17.02 -17.79
N LEU A 214 -13.53 -17.02 -18.38
CA LEU A 214 -14.72 -16.42 -17.77
C LEU A 214 -15.12 -17.10 -16.46
N LEU A 215 -14.98 -18.42 -16.37
CA LEU A 215 -15.20 -19.14 -15.10
C LEU A 215 -14.16 -18.73 -14.06
N VAL A 216 -12.87 -18.71 -14.41
CA VAL A 216 -11.79 -18.27 -13.52
C VAL A 216 -12.03 -16.85 -13.04
N LEU A 217 -12.35 -15.92 -13.96
CA LEU A 217 -12.69 -14.53 -13.63
C LEU A 217 -13.86 -14.45 -12.64
N SER A 218 -14.96 -15.18 -12.91
CA SER A 218 -16.13 -15.19 -12.03
C SER A 218 -15.83 -15.73 -10.62
N CYS A 219 -14.94 -16.74 -10.54
CA CYS A 219 -14.47 -17.28 -9.26
C CYS A 219 -13.60 -16.27 -8.50
N VAL A 220 -12.71 -15.52 -9.18
CA VAL A 220 -11.92 -14.47 -8.54
C VAL A 220 -12.82 -13.34 -8.01
N LEU A 221 -13.82 -12.91 -8.79
CA LEU A 221 -14.79 -11.89 -8.35
C LEU A 221 -15.57 -12.34 -7.11
N LYS A 222 -16.07 -13.61 -7.11
CA LYS A 222 -16.72 -14.21 -5.95
C LYS A 222 -15.79 -14.21 -4.73
N ALA A 223 -14.56 -14.69 -4.89
CA ALA A 223 -13.58 -14.79 -3.82
C ALA A 223 -13.30 -13.43 -3.18
N VAL A 224 -13.07 -12.40 -3.99
CA VAL A 224 -12.76 -11.04 -3.53
C VAL A 224 -13.99 -10.38 -2.88
N ASP A 225 -15.19 -10.62 -3.37
CA ASP A 225 -16.42 -10.06 -2.79
C ASP A 225 -16.76 -10.70 -1.44
N VAL A 226 -16.65 -12.02 -1.33
CA VAL A 226 -16.96 -12.76 -0.10
C VAL A 226 -15.95 -12.47 1.01
N HIS A 227 -14.67 -12.31 0.66
CA HIS A 227 -13.56 -12.14 1.60
C HIS A 227 -12.87 -10.77 1.48
N ALA A 228 -13.65 -9.73 1.15
CA ALA A 228 -13.13 -8.37 0.99
C ALA A 228 -12.47 -7.83 2.27
N ASP A 229 -12.99 -8.19 3.43
CA ASP A 229 -12.45 -7.85 4.75
C ASP A 229 -11.08 -8.48 5.01
N LEU A 230 -10.90 -9.77 4.68
CA LEU A 230 -9.61 -10.45 4.77
C LEU A 230 -8.58 -9.88 3.80
N LEU A 231 -9.01 -9.57 2.57
CA LEU A 231 -8.10 -8.95 1.60
C LEU A 231 -7.68 -7.54 2.05
N ARG A 232 -8.60 -6.75 2.63
CA ARG A 232 -8.26 -5.46 3.24
C ARG A 232 -7.33 -5.64 4.45
N GLU A 233 -7.57 -6.64 5.30
CA GLU A 233 -6.72 -6.95 6.45
C GLU A 233 -5.28 -7.30 6.04
N SER A 234 -5.10 -8.02 4.92
CA SER A 234 -3.80 -8.44 4.42
C SER A 234 -2.85 -7.29 4.07
N ALA A 235 -3.39 -6.09 3.87
CA ALA A 235 -2.65 -4.85 3.63
C ALA A 235 -2.81 -3.85 4.80
N ALA A 236 -3.23 -4.31 5.98
CA ALA A 236 -3.41 -3.47 7.15
C ALA A 236 -2.09 -3.27 7.90
N ASP A 237 -1.63 -2.02 7.93
CA ASP A 237 -0.42 -1.55 8.60
C ASP A 237 -0.65 -0.13 9.14
N PRO A 238 -0.05 0.27 10.28
CA PRO A 238 -0.19 1.63 10.81
C PRO A 238 0.18 2.72 9.81
N GLY A 239 1.20 2.50 8.98
CA GLY A 239 1.60 3.45 7.93
C GLY A 239 0.57 3.58 6.82
N ASN A 240 -0.11 2.50 6.47
CA ASN A 240 -1.19 2.50 5.47
C ASN A 240 -2.44 3.26 5.91
N ASP A 241 -2.68 3.40 7.22
CA ASP A 241 -3.77 4.24 7.74
C ASP A 241 -3.58 5.72 7.33
N HIS A 242 -2.33 6.16 7.13
CA HIS A 242 -1.99 7.50 6.65
C HIS A 242 -1.96 7.62 5.13
N ARG A 243 -1.81 6.50 4.40
CA ARG A 243 -1.64 6.49 2.94
C ARG A 243 -2.95 6.29 2.20
N LEU A 244 -3.80 5.35 2.62
CA LEU A 244 -4.99 4.93 1.87
C LEU A 244 -6.04 6.05 1.76
N GLY A 245 -6.66 6.14 0.59
CA GLY A 245 -7.79 7.03 0.32
C GLY A 245 -7.45 8.39 -0.31
N ALA A 246 -6.17 8.66 -0.61
CA ALA A 246 -5.75 9.90 -1.29
C ALA A 246 -4.41 9.74 -2.02
N ASN A 247 -4.12 10.64 -2.96
CA ASN A 247 -2.82 10.74 -3.62
C ASN A 247 -2.34 9.41 -4.22
N GLU A 248 -3.09 8.86 -5.18
CA GLU A 248 -2.83 7.60 -5.91
C GLU A 248 -2.92 6.32 -5.05
N ALA A 249 -3.17 6.40 -3.76
CA ALA A 249 -3.47 5.24 -2.94
C ALA A 249 -4.97 4.92 -2.97
N PRO A 250 -5.38 3.65 -3.17
CA PRO A 250 -6.80 3.30 -3.27
C PRO A 250 -7.55 3.58 -1.96
N PRO A 251 -8.87 3.81 -2.02
CA PRO A 251 -9.69 3.92 -0.82
C PRO A 251 -9.71 2.59 -0.04
N ALA A 252 -10.08 2.66 1.24
CA ALA A 252 -10.14 1.49 2.13
C ALA A 252 -11.35 0.56 1.86
N ILE A 253 -11.90 0.62 0.66
CA ILE A 253 -13.02 -0.20 0.16
C ILE A 253 -12.47 -1.11 -0.92
N ILE A 254 -12.59 -2.42 -0.74
CA ILE A 254 -12.22 -3.37 -1.78
C ILE A 254 -13.26 -3.30 -2.90
N SER A 255 -12.81 -3.04 -4.11
CA SER A 255 -13.57 -3.11 -5.36
C SER A 255 -12.68 -3.61 -6.50
N VAL A 256 -13.30 -4.12 -7.56
CA VAL A 256 -12.59 -4.69 -8.70
C VAL A 256 -12.84 -3.86 -9.94
N PHE A 257 -11.77 -3.42 -10.57
CA PHE A 257 -11.78 -2.79 -11.89
C PHE A 257 -11.53 -3.85 -12.98
N LEU A 258 -12.38 -3.90 -13.99
CA LEU A 258 -12.28 -4.85 -15.11
C LEU A 258 -11.93 -4.18 -16.44
N GLY A 259 -12.19 -2.89 -16.58
CA GLY A 259 -12.12 -2.17 -17.84
C GLY A 259 -13.35 -2.38 -18.72
N GLU A 260 -13.54 -1.49 -19.70
CA GLU A 260 -14.76 -1.42 -20.54
C GLU A 260 -15.06 -2.71 -21.31
N GLN A 261 -14.04 -3.43 -21.77
CA GLN A 261 -14.22 -4.62 -22.58
C GLN A 261 -14.79 -5.78 -21.77
N LEU A 262 -14.23 -6.07 -20.60
CA LEU A 262 -14.71 -7.17 -19.74
C LEU A 262 -16.00 -6.79 -19.03
N GLU A 263 -16.21 -5.53 -18.70
CA GLU A 263 -17.48 -5.05 -18.15
C GLU A 263 -18.64 -5.33 -19.11
N ASP A 264 -18.48 -4.98 -20.41
CA ASP A 264 -19.48 -5.29 -21.45
C ASP A 264 -19.76 -6.79 -21.56
N VAL A 265 -18.73 -7.64 -21.49
CA VAL A 265 -18.90 -9.11 -21.49
C VAL A 265 -19.65 -9.59 -20.24
N VAL A 266 -19.32 -9.09 -19.07
CA VAL A 266 -19.97 -9.42 -17.80
C VAL A 266 -21.45 -8.99 -17.81
N GLU A 267 -21.76 -7.78 -18.28
CA GLU A 267 -23.14 -7.30 -18.42
C GLU A 267 -23.98 -8.18 -19.37
N GLN A 268 -23.40 -8.60 -20.50
CA GLN A 268 -24.07 -9.52 -21.43
C GLN A 268 -24.36 -10.88 -20.74
N LEU A 269 -23.38 -11.44 -20.01
CA LEU A 269 -23.53 -12.70 -19.30
C LEU A 269 -24.60 -12.63 -18.20
N ILE A 270 -24.65 -11.56 -17.44
CA ILE A 270 -25.67 -11.33 -16.40
C ILE A 270 -27.06 -11.21 -17.03
N SER A 271 -27.22 -10.38 -18.06
CA SER A 271 -28.51 -10.04 -18.64
C SER A 271 -29.11 -11.16 -19.49
N THR A 272 -28.31 -11.81 -20.33
CA THR A 272 -28.80 -12.79 -21.33
C THR A 272 -28.35 -14.24 -21.07
N GLY A 273 -27.32 -14.43 -20.22
CA GLY A 273 -26.64 -15.71 -20.01
C GLY A 273 -25.57 -16.02 -21.05
N ASN A 274 -25.47 -15.25 -22.13
CA ASN A 274 -24.49 -15.45 -23.19
C ASN A 274 -23.86 -14.11 -23.61
N ALA A 275 -22.55 -14.09 -23.78
CA ALA A 275 -21.85 -12.99 -24.41
C ALA A 275 -21.57 -13.31 -25.89
N THR A 276 -22.04 -12.47 -26.80
CA THR A 276 -21.96 -12.71 -28.24
C THR A 276 -20.92 -11.87 -28.94
N LYS A 277 -20.38 -10.87 -28.24
CA LYS A 277 -19.36 -9.94 -28.76
C LYS A 277 -18.56 -9.34 -27.60
N SER A 278 -17.35 -8.91 -27.89
CA SER A 278 -16.58 -8.02 -27.03
C SER A 278 -16.29 -6.73 -27.79
N LYS A 279 -16.22 -5.60 -27.08
CA LYS A 279 -15.78 -4.34 -27.68
C LYS A 279 -14.38 -4.56 -28.27
N LYS A 280 -14.18 -4.13 -29.53
CA LYS A 280 -12.84 -4.19 -30.16
C LYS A 280 -11.96 -3.12 -29.56
N GLU A 281 -10.68 -3.44 -29.39
CA GLU A 281 -9.66 -2.45 -29.10
C GLU A 281 -9.69 -1.35 -30.16
N GLY A 282 -9.86 -0.10 -29.76
CA GLY A 282 -9.80 1.04 -30.65
C GLY A 282 -8.37 1.26 -31.14
N VAL A 283 -8.19 1.80 -32.32
CA VAL A 283 -6.90 2.29 -32.80
C VAL A 283 -6.83 3.79 -32.50
N LEU A 284 -5.74 4.23 -31.89
CA LEU A 284 -5.45 5.63 -31.72
C LEU A 284 -4.80 6.14 -33.01
N GLU A 285 -5.60 6.77 -33.87
CA GLU A 285 -5.07 7.46 -35.06
C GLU A 285 -4.42 8.76 -34.59
N THR A 286 -3.10 8.80 -34.63
CA THR A 286 -2.33 10.01 -34.27
C THR A 286 -2.43 11.12 -35.31
N GLY A 287 -2.96 10.83 -36.48
CA GLY A 287 -3.00 11.77 -37.63
C GLY A 287 -1.63 12.11 -38.23
N VAL A 288 -0.56 11.47 -37.75
CA VAL A 288 0.83 11.71 -38.17
C VAL A 288 1.34 10.46 -38.89
N LYS A 289 1.62 10.60 -40.22
CA LYS A 289 2.03 9.49 -41.09
C LYS A 289 3.36 8.81 -40.69
N THR A 290 4.19 9.46 -39.88
CA THR A 290 5.48 8.92 -39.40
C THR A 290 5.39 8.17 -38.09
N LEU A 291 4.24 8.20 -37.41
CA LEU A 291 3.99 7.42 -36.20
C LEU A 291 3.16 6.18 -36.58
N PRO A 292 3.49 5.01 -36.02
CA PRO A 292 2.65 3.83 -36.18
C PRO A 292 1.29 4.05 -35.50
N ASP A 293 0.26 3.41 -36.04
CA ASP A 293 -1.03 3.32 -35.37
C ASP A 293 -0.85 2.61 -34.03
N LEU A 294 -1.25 3.28 -32.95
CA LEU A 294 -1.18 2.73 -31.61
C LEU A 294 -2.51 2.05 -31.28
N LYS A 295 -2.47 0.82 -30.83
CA LYS A 295 -3.66 0.19 -30.25
C LYS A 295 -4.03 0.96 -28.99
N LYS A 296 -5.29 1.37 -28.91
CA LYS A 296 -5.84 1.93 -27.67
C LYS A 296 -5.81 0.81 -26.62
N ASP A 297 -5.13 1.05 -25.53
CA ASP A 297 -5.14 0.10 -24.43
C ASP A 297 -6.57 0.03 -23.88
N ALA A 298 -7.22 -1.12 -24.06
CA ALA A 298 -8.59 -1.36 -23.56
C ALA A 298 -8.61 -1.57 -22.03
N THR A 299 -7.43 -1.70 -21.43
CA THR A 299 -7.23 -1.80 -19.98
C THR A 299 -6.82 -0.44 -19.44
N ASP A 300 -7.66 0.58 -19.59
CA ASP A 300 -7.42 1.89 -18.98
C ASP A 300 -7.18 1.68 -17.47
N ARG A 301 -5.95 2.00 -17.03
CA ARG A 301 -5.54 1.78 -15.64
C ARG A 301 -6.27 2.78 -14.75
N ASN A 302 -7.39 2.38 -14.17
CA ASN A 302 -7.99 3.17 -13.10
C ASN A 302 -7.09 3.12 -11.86
N ARG A 303 -6.27 4.15 -11.67
CA ARG A 303 -5.30 4.27 -10.57
C ARG A 303 -5.95 4.29 -9.19
N THR A 304 -7.26 4.57 -9.12
CA THR A 304 -8.00 4.61 -7.85
C THR A 304 -8.57 3.26 -7.42
N SER A 305 -8.52 2.24 -8.29
CA SER A 305 -9.03 0.90 -7.95
C SER A 305 -8.06 0.12 -7.07
N PRO A 306 -8.50 -0.47 -5.96
CA PRO A 306 -7.66 -1.29 -5.09
C PRO A 306 -7.29 -2.65 -5.69
N PHE A 307 -8.11 -3.19 -6.59
CA PHE A 307 -7.88 -4.47 -7.24
C PHE A 307 -8.28 -4.39 -8.72
N ALA A 308 -7.30 -4.27 -9.61
CA ALA A 308 -7.53 -4.01 -11.02
C ALA A 308 -7.09 -5.17 -11.91
N PHE A 309 -7.92 -5.54 -12.88
CA PHE A 309 -7.54 -6.46 -13.95
C PHE A 309 -6.73 -5.70 -15.01
N THR A 310 -5.50 -6.13 -15.27
CA THR A 310 -4.56 -5.45 -16.18
C THR A 310 -4.10 -6.38 -17.31
N GLY A 311 -5.06 -6.87 -18.08
CA GLY A 311 -4.86 -7.66 -19.30
C GLY A 311 -4.76 -9.16 -19.08
N ASN A 312 -3.89 -9.66 -18.20
CA ASN A 312 -3.74 -11.10 -17.91
C ASN A 312 -3.33 -11.37 -16.44
N LYS A 313 -3.59 -10.41 -15.57
CA LYS A 313 -3.29 -10.47 -14.16
C LYS A 313 -4.17 -9.50 -13.39
N PHE A 314 -4.27 -9.67 -12.08
CA PHE A 314 -4.80 -8.68 -11.17
C PHE A 314 -3.68 -7.94 -10.45
N GLU A 315 -3.88 -6.67 -10.24
CA GLU A 315 -2.98 -5.79 -9.52
C GLU A 315 -3.64 -5.34 -8.21
N PHE A 316 -3.12 -5.80 -7.07
CA PHE A 316 -3.56 -5.39 -5.75
C PHE A 316 -2.69 -4.24 -5.25
N ARG A 317 -3.27 -3.04 -5.11
CA ARG A 317 -2.56 -1.77 -4.91
C ARG A 317 -2.49 -1.28 -3.48
N MET A 318 -3.04 -2.02 -2.52
CA MET A 318 -3.15 -1.56 -1.14
C MET A 318 -1.92 -1.85 -0.27
N VAL A 319 -0.99 -2.70 -0.72
CA VAL A 319 0.14 -3.14 0.09
C VAL A 319 1.08 -1.98 0.43
N GLY A 320 1.48 -1.86 1.69
CA GLY A 320 2.40 -0.82 2.15
C GLY A 320 3.83 -1.00 1.67
N SER A 321 4.58 0.09 1.54
CA SER A 321 5.96 0.06 1.03
C SER A 321 6.90 -0.78 1.88
N ARG A 322 6.75 -0.78 3.20
CA ARG A 322 7.59 -1.58 4.12
C ARG A 322 7.11 -3.01 4.31
N ASP A 323 5.86 -3.32 3.91
CA ASP A 323 5.25 -4.61 4.18
C ASP A 323 5.79 -5.73 3.30
N SER A 324 5.64 -6.96 3.77
CA SER A 324 5.84 -8.15 2.94
C SER A 324 4.63 -8.37 2.04
N VAL A 325 4.86 -8.69 0.77
CA VAL A 325 3.78 -9.12 -0.13
C VAL A 325 3.28 -10.56 0.16
N ALA A 326 3.82 -11.23 1.18
CA ALA A 326 3.37 -12.57 1.56
C ALA A 326 1.91 -12.57 2.01
N ALA A 327 1.51 -11.65 2.91
CA ALA A 327 0.16 -11.62 3.47
C ALA A 327 -0.95 -11.50 2.41
N PRO A 328 -0.93 -10.54 1.48
CA PRO A 328 -1.94 -10.47 0.43
C PRO A 328 -1.95 -11.71 -0.48
N ASN A 329 -0.79 -12.30 -0.77
CA ASN A 329 -0.73 -13.50 -1.59
C ASN A 329 -1.25 -14.76 -0.85
N ILE A 330 -1.04 -14.87 0.47
CA ILE A 330 -1.64 -15.93 1.30
C ILE A 330 -3.16 -15.85 1.19
N VAL A 331 -3.73 -14.65 1.37
CA VAL A 331 -5.17 -14.44 1.30
C VAL A 331 -5.69 -14.71 -0.10
N LEU A 332 -5.14 -14.06 -1.14
CA LEU A 332 -5.58 -14.24 -2.53
C LEU A 332 -5.56 -15.71 -2.97
N ASN A 333 -4.46 -16.42 -2.71
CA ASN A 333 -4.35 -17.83 -3.08
C ASN A 333 -5.42 -18.69 -2.38
N THR A 334 -5.70 -18.41 -1.09
CA THR A 334 -6.63 -19.24 -0.30
C THR A 334 -8.09 -18.98 -0.67
N ILE A 335 -8.50 -17.70 -0.81
CA ILE A 335 -9.89 -17.37 -1.19
C ILE A 335 -10.22 -17.82 -2.61
N VAL A 336 -9.25 -17.75 -3.53
CA VAL A 336 -9.43 -18.25 -4.90
C VAL A 336 -9.44 -19.77 -4.94
N ALA A 337 -8.62 -20.45 -4.12
CA ALA A 337 -8.69 -21.91 -3.96
C ALA A 337 -10.06 -22.35 -3.44
N GLU A 338 -10.68 -21.62 -2.52
CA GLU A 338 -12.05 -21.89 -2.07
C GLU A 338 -13.06 -21.74 -3.20
N ALA A 339 -13.01 -20.65 -3.96
CA ALA A 339 -13.92 -20.44 -5.07
C ALA A 339 -13.77 -21.51 -6.18
N PHE A 340 -12.55 -21.97 -6.43
CA PHE A 340 -12.30 -23.08 -7.37
C PHE A 340 -12.79 -24.42 -6.82
N ARG A 341 -12.61 -24.70 -5.52
CA ARG A 341 -13.19 -25.89 -4.87
C ARG A 341 -14.71 -25.93 -5.07
N ASP A 342 -15.37 -24.84 -4.71
CA ASP A 342 -16.83 -24.71 -4.81
C ASP A 342 -17.32 -24.88 -6.26
N ALA A 343 -16.59 -24.30 -7.22
CA ALA A 343 -16.89 -24.47 -8.63
C ALA A 343 -16.74 -25.95 -9.09
N CYS A 344 -15.65 -26.60 -8.69
CA CYS A 344 -15.42 -28.00 -9.00
C CYS A 344 -16.50 -28.93 -8.40
N ASP A 345 -16.91 -28.66 -7.14
CA ASP A 345 -17.94 -29.46 -6.45
C ASP A 345 -19.29 -29.40 -7.21
N VAL A 346 -19.61 -28.26 -7.82
CA VAL A 346 -20.81 -28.12 -8.67
C VAL A 346 -20.63 -28.83 -10.02
N LEU A 347 -19.48 -28.64 -10.66
CA LEU A 347 -19.26 -29.09 -12.04
C LEU A 347 -19.00 -30.60 -12.16
N GLU A 348 -18.37 -31.23 -11.15
CA GLU A 348 -18.11 -32.68 -11.14
C GLU A 348 -19.39 -33.50 -11.04
N GLY A 349 -20.47 -32.93 -10.47
CA GLY A 349 -21.78 -33.59 -10.35
C GLY A 349 -22.74 -33.28 -11.49
N ALA A 350 -22.36 -32.49 -12.49
CA ALA A 350 -23.25 -32.01 -13.53
C ALA A 350 -23.48 -33.07 -14.63
N GLU A 351 -24.74 -33.26 -15.04
CA GLU A 351 -25.08 -34.12 -16.16
C GLU A 351 -24.63 -33.54 -17.52
N ASN A 352 -24.73 -32.22 -17.67
CA ASN A 352 -24.21 -31.45 -18.82
C ASN A 352 -23.19 -30.42 -18.34
N PHE A 353 -21.93 -30.66 -18.63
CA PHE A 353 -20.82 -29.79 -18.18
C PHE A 353 -20.90 -28.39 -18.79
N GLU A 354 -21.21 -28.27 -20.09
CA GLU A 354 -21.25 -26.94 -20.76
C GLU A 354 -22.35 -26.07 -20.17
N ASP A 355 -23.55 -26.56 -20.03
CA ASP A 355 -24.66 -25.81 -19.42
C ASP A 355 -24.34 -25.42 -17.97
N ALA A 356 -23.80 -26.38 -17.20
CA ALA A 356 -23.44 -26.13 -15.79
C ALA A 356 -22.36 -25.05 -15.63
N VAL A 357 -21.37 -24.98 -16.52
CA VAL A 357 -20.35 -23.92 -16.50
C VAL A 357 -20.97 -22.56 -16.80
N HIS A 358 -21.84 -22.47 -17.82
CA HIS A 358 -22.53 -21.21 -18.15
C HIS A 358 -23.43 -20.72 -17.01
N ASP A 359 -24.21 -21.65 -16.41
CA ASP A 359 -25.08 -21.31 -15.28
C ASP A 359 -24.26 -20.85 -14.06
N LEU A 360 -23.13 -21.50 -13.78
CA LEU A 360 -22.26 -21.15 -12.69
C LEU A 360 -21.61 -19.75 -12.89
N ILE A 361 -21.11 -19.47 -14.10
CA ILE A 361 -20.57 -18.15 -14.45
C ILE A 361 -21.64 -17.09 -14.25
N LYS A 362 -22.83 -17.29 -14.83
CA LYS A 362 -23.96 -16.36 -14.69
C LYS A 362 -24.33 -16.13 -13.23
N LYS A 363 -24.43 -17.22 -12.44
CA LYS A 363 -24.74 -17.15 -11.01
C LYS A 363 -23.68 -16.32 -10.27
N ASN A 364 -22.39 -16.67 -10.38
CA ASN A 364 -21.31 -15.97 -9.71
C ASN A 364 -21.30 -14.47 -10.07
N LEU A 365 -21.39 -14.14 -11.36
CA LEU A 365 -21.38 -12.75 -11.80
C LEU A 365 -22.60 -11.98 -11.30
N SER A 366 -23.80 -12.58 -11.29
CA SER A 366 -25.01 -11.93 -10.81
C SER A 366 -25.00 -11.68 -9.30
N GLU A 367 -24.51 -12.65 -8.52
CA GLU A 367 -24.46 -12.55 -7.05
C GLU A 367 -23.36 -11.60 -6.56
N HIS A 368 -22.24 -11.50 -7.30
CA HIS A 368 -21.03 -10.76 -6.89
C HIS A 368 -20.72 -9.52 -7.73
N GLN A 369 -21.64 -9.09 -8.63
CA GLN A 369 -21.44 -7.86 -9.41
C GLN A 369 -21.24 -6.60 -8.58
N ARG A 370 -21.70 -6.60 -7.32
CA ARG A 370 -21.58 -5.45 -6.41
C ARG A 370 -20.13 -5.00 -6.17
N ILE A 371 -19.15 -5.93 -6.33
CA ILE A 371 -17.73 -5.64 -6.13
C ILE A 371 -17.11 -4.92 -7.34
N ILE A 372 -17.74 -5.00 -8.53
CA ILE A 372 -17.23 -4.41 -9.78
C ILE A 372 -17.46 -2.91 -9.76
N PHE A 373 -16.40 -2.14 -9.93
CA PHE A 373 -16.46 -0.68 -10.03
C PHE A 373 -15.36 -0.16 -10.95
N ASN A 374 -15.77 0.49 -12.04
CA ASN A 374 -14.87 1.05 -13.06
C ASN A 374 -14.77 2.60 -13.00
N GLY A 375 -15.40 3.23 -12.00
CA GLY A 375 -15.40 4.67 -11.80
C GLY A 375 -14.24 5.18 -10.94
N ASP A 376 -14.28 6.48 -10.63
CA ASP A 376 -13.30 7.13 -9.73
C ASP A 376 -13.54 6.74 -8.27
N GLY A 377 -12.58 6.00 -7.68
CA GLY A 377 -12.64 5.55 -6.28
C GLY A 377 -12.49 6.67 -5.25
N TYR A 378 -12.07 7.87 -5.64
CA TYR A 378 -11.96 9.03 -4.74
C TYR A 378 -13.23 9.88 -4.67
N ALA A 379 -14.17 9.66 -5.58
CA ALA A 379 -15.42 10.41 -5.60
C ALA A 379 -16.27 10.14 -4.35
N ASP A 380 -16.85 11.18 -3.77
CA ASP A 380 -17.77 11.05 -2.62
C ASP A 380 -18.99 10.19 -2.95
N GLU A 381 -19.43 10.22 -4.20
CA GLU A 381 -20.50 9.39 -4.74
C GLU A 381 -20.17 7.89 -4.62
N TRP A 382 -18.88 7.52 -4.75
CA TRP A 382 -18.46 6.15 -4.57
C TRP A 382 -18.62 5.68 -3.12
N LEU A 383 -18.30 6.53 -2.15
CA LEU A 383 -18.48 6.16 -0.73
C LEU A 383 -19.95 5.82 -0.44
N ALA A 384 -20.88 6.64 -0.92
CA ALA A 384 -22.32 6.40 -0.76
C ALA A 384 -22.79 5.15 -1.53
N GLU A 385 -22.30 4.95 -2.75
CA GLU A 385 -22.63 3.76 -3.57
C GLU A 385 -22.08 2.47 -2.97
N ALA A 386 -20.85 2.49 -2.45
CA ALA A 386 -20.24 1.35 -1.79
C ALA A 386 -21.02 0.94 -0.53
N GLU A 387 -21.47 1.91 0.28
CA GLU A 387 -22.34 1.66 1.43
C GLU A 387 -23.68 1.06 0.98
N ARG A 388 -24.31 1.61 -0.07
CA ARG A 388 -25.56 1.07 -0.65
C ARG A 388 -25.39 -0.38 -1.13
N ARG A 389 -24.22 -0.71 -1.68
CA ARG A 389 -23.86 -2.08 -2.13
C ARG A 389 -23.51 -3.01 -0.96
N GLY A 390 -23.37 -2.49 0.26
CA GLY A 390 -22.94 -3.25 1.43
C GLY A 390 -21.46 -3.65 1.40
N LEU A 391 -20.62 -2.87 0.71
CA LEU A 391 -19.17 -3.08 0.69
C LEU A 391 -18.54 -2.44 1.95
N PRO A 392 -17.67 -3.17 2.68
CA PRO A 392 -17.07 -2.66 3.88
C PRO A 392 -16.04 -1.55 3.58
N ASN A 393 -16.11 -0.44 4.35
CA ASN A 393 -15.13 0.63 4.33
C ASN A 393 -14.28 0.57 5.61
N ILE A 394 -13.18 -0.16 5.56
CA ILE A 394 -12.33 -0.42 6.73
C ILE A 394 -11.12 0.51 6.71
N LYS A 395 -11.26 1.70 7.29
CA LYS A 395 -10.29 2.79 7.18
C LYS A 395 -8.99 2.55 7.97
N SER A 396 -9.04 1.80 9.06
CA SER A 396 -7.87 1.59 9.94
C SER A 396 -7.54 0.13 10.14
N MET A 397 -6.26 -0.14 10.37
CA MET A 397 -5.72 -1.44 10.74
C MET A 397 -6.45 -2.03 11.96
N VAL A 398 -6.77 -1.23 12.99
CA VAL A 398 -7.40 -1.74 14.21
C VAL A 398 -8.80 -2.30 13.97
N TYR A 399 -9.49 -1.85 12.94
CA TYR A 399 -10.79 -2.38 12.51
C TYR A 399 -10.69 -3.47 11.45
N ALA A 400 -9.52 -3.64 10.82
CA ALA A 400 -9.26 -4.72 9.86
C ALA A 400 -8.85 -6.02 10.54
N ILE A 401 -8.04 -5.95 11.60
CA ILE A 401 -7.49 -7.12 12.31
C ILE A 401 -8.56 -8.15 12.72
N PRO A 402 -9.77 -7.77 13.21
CA PRO A 402 -10.78 -8.74 13.60
C PRO A 402 -11.24 -9.69 12.48
N ALA A 403 -11.03 -9.33 11.21
CA ALA A 403 -11.33 -10.22 10.08
C ALA A 403 -10.57 -11.56 10.15
N LEU A 404 -9.38 -11.59 10.76
CA LEU A 404 -8.59 -12.81 10.94
C LEU A 404 -9.24 -13.86 11.84
N THR A 405 -10.05 -13.44 12.80
CA THR A 405 -10.62 -14.31 13.85
C THR A 405 -12.12 -14.53 13.71
N THR A 406 -12.69 -14.18 12.55
CA THR A 406 -14.09 -14.53 12.24
C THR A 406 -14.22 -16.04 11.99
N ASP A 407 -15.40 -16.59 12.30
CA ASP A 407 -15.69 -18.01 12.03
C ASP A 407 -15.45 -18.37 10.55
N THR A 408 -15.76 -17.43 9.63
CA THR A 408 -15.51 -17.59 8.19
C THR A 408 -14.02 -17.71 7.88
N ALA A 409 -13.19 -16.86 8.45
CA ALA A 409 -11.74 -16.90 8.25
C ALA A 409 -11.12 -18.17 8.85
N ILE A 410 -11.49 -18.52 10.10
CA ILE A 410 -11.01 -19.72 10.77
C ILE A 410 -11.36 -20.96 9.96
N LYS A 411 -12.60 -21.04 9.46
CA LYS A 411 -13.04 -22.14 8.60
C LYS A 411 -12.28 -22.18 7.28
N LEU A 412 -12.15 -21.03 6.58
CA LEU A 412 -11.45 -20.92 5.30
C LEU A 412 -10.01 -21.44 5.43
N PHE A 413 -9.24 -20.84 6.32
CA PHE A 413 -7.83 -21.19 6.47
C PHE A 413 -7.61 -22.59 7.04
N GLY A 414 -8.53 -23.08 7.89
CA GLY A 414 -8.52 -24.43 8.43
C GLY A 414 -8.82 -25.50 7.37
N ASP A 415 -9.82 -25.29 6.51
CA ASP A 415 -10.20 -26.20 5.42
C ASP A 415 -9.01 -26.45 4.46
N PHE A 416 -8.25 -25.41 4.17
CA PHE A 416 -7.06 -25.48 3.29
C PHE A 416 -5.74 -25.70 4.05
N LYS A 417 -5.78 -25.86 5.37
CA LYS A 417 -4.59 -26.07 6.23
C LYS A 417 -3.53 -24.98 6.07
N VAL A 418 -3.96 -23.75 5.80
CA VAL A 418 -3.07 -22.59 5.65
C VAL A 418 -2.71 -22.04 7.02
N PHE A 419 -3.71 -21.82 7.87
CA PHE A 419 -3.56 -21.46 9.27
C PHE A 419 -4.44 -22.32 10.17
N THR A 420 -3.98 -22.56 11.38
CA THR A 420 -4.81 -23.01 12.50
C THR A 420 -5.47 -21.82 13.19
N GLU A 421 -6.54 -22.06 13.93
CA GLU A 421 -7.19 -21.02 14.74
C GLU A 421 -6.18 -20.34 15.70
N ALA A 422 -5.32 -21.13 16.37
CA ALA A 422 -4.28 -20.61 17.26
C ALA A 422 -3.29 -19.68 16.55
N GLU A 423 -2.89 -20.01 15.30
CA GLU A 423 -2.02 -19.17 14.48
C GLU A 423 -2.71 -17.85 14.10
N LEU A 424 -4.02 -17.85 13.82
CA LEU A 424 -4.79 -16.64 13.46
C LEU A 424 -5.00 -15.73 14.69
N VAL A 425 -5.38 -16.28 15.83
CA VAL A 425 -5.57 -15.53 17.07
C VAL A 425 -4.26 -14.86 17.50
N SER A 426 -3.17 -15.62 17.52
CA SER A 426 -1.86 -15.06 17.89
C SER A 426 -1.42 -13.94 16.94
N ARG A 427 -1.68 -14.07 15.64
CA ARG A 427 -1.37 -13.00 14.65
C ARG A 427 -2.20 -11.74 14.88
N ALA A 428 -3.47 -11.90 15.22
CA ALA A 428 -4.34 -10.76 15.54
C ALA A 428 -3.85 -10.02 16.80
N GLU A 429 -3.50 -10.75 17.86
CA GLU A 429 -2.95 -10.17 19.09
C GLU A 429 -1.65 -9.41 18.83
N VAL A 430 -0.70 -10.00 18.09
CA VAL A 430 0.56 -9.36 17.73
C VAL A 430 0.34 -8.12 16.87
N LYS A 431 -0.64 -8.12 15.96
CA LYS A 431 -0.97 -6.96 15.13
C LYS A 431 -1.55 -5.81 15.96
N PHE A 432 -2.45 -6.07 16.91
CA PHE A 432 -2.95 -5.05 17.83
C PHE A 432 -1.83 -4.44 18.69
N GLU A 433 -0.97 -5.29 19.25
CA GLU A 433 0.18 -4.83 20.03
C GLU A 433 1.13 -3.98 19.19
N ASN A 434 1.40 -4.40 17.94
CA ASN A 434 2.29 -3.68 17.03
C ASN A 434 1.72 -2.30 16.66
N TYR A 435 0.40 -2.20 16.40
CA TYR A 435 -0.27 -0.92 16.17
C TYR A 435 -0.08 0.04 17.34
N ALA A 436 -0.44 -0.39 18.54
CA ALA A 436 -0.34 0.42 19.75
C ALA A 436 1.11 0.88 20.01
N LYS A 437 2.09 -0.02 19.85
CA LYS A 437 3.52 0.30 20.02
C LYS A 437 4.01 1.29 18.99
N THR A 438 3.60 1.16 17.73
CA THR A 438 4.01 2.07 16.64
C THR A 438 3.52 3.49 16.93
N ILE A 439 2.22 3.66 17.18
CA ILE A 439 1.66 5.00 17.47
C ILE A 439 2.22 5.56 18.78
N ASN A 440 2.50 4.71 19.79
CA ASN A 440 3.14 5.14 21.03
C ASN A 440 4.56 5.70 20.78
N ILE A 441 5.37 5.05 19.96
CA ILE A 441 6.71 5.55 19.60
C ILE A 441 6.60 6.89 18.88
N GLU A 442 5.65 7.03 17.97
CA GLU A 442 5.40 8.28 17.26
C GLU A 442 4.97 9.40 18.22
N ALA A 443 4.01 9.15 19.11
CA ALA A 443 3.56 10.12 20.10
C ALA A 443 4.69 10.58 21.03
N LYS A 444 5.48 9.65 21.57
CA LYS A 444 6.65 9.97 22.40
C LYS A 444 7.72 10.75 21.64
N THR A 445 7.90 10.45 20.37
CA THR A 445 8.83 11.20 19.51
C THR A 445 8.35 12.63 19.30
N MET A 446 7.04 12.84 19.05
CA MET A 446 6.47 14.19 18.95
C MET A 446 6.62 14.98 20.24
N ILE A 447 6.34 14.35 21.40
CA ILE A 447 6.51 14.96 22.73
C ILE A 447 7.97 15.39 22.94
N ASP A 448 8.93 14.53 22.64
CA ASP A 448 10.36 14.84 22.78
C ASP A 448 10.80 15.99 21.87
N MET A 449 10.39 15.98 20.58
CA MET A 449 10.73 17.02 19.63
C MET A 449 10.07 18.36 19.98
N ALA A 450 8.79 18.36 20.33
CA ALA A 450 8.08 19.58 20.71
C ALA A 450 8.69 20.20 21.98
N SER A 451 8.91 19.41 23.02
CA SER A 451 9.41 19.89 24.32
C SER A 451 10.86 20.37 24.26
N LYS A 452 11.74 19.65 23.54
CA LYS A 452 13.19 19.88 23.62
C LYS A 452 13.78 20.65 22.43
N GLN A 453 13.07 20.73 21.32
CA GLN A 453 13.58 21.36 20.11
C GLN A 453 12.69 22.51 19.65
N ILE A 454 11.40 22.27 19.39
CA ILE A 454 10.49 23.24 18.75
C ILE A 454 10.17 24.40 19.70
N ILE A 455 9.58 24.12 20.86
CA ILE A 455 9.21 25.16 21.84
C ILE A 455 10.42 26.03 22.24
N PRO A 456 11.60 25.47 22.57
CA PRO A 456 12.79 26.30 22.85
C PRO A 456 13.25 27.17 21.68
N ALA A 457 13.14 26.67 20.44
CA ALA A 457 13.49 27.46 19.25
C ALA A 457 12.52 28.62 19.03
N VAL A 458 11.21 28.36 19.17
CA VAL A 458 10.17 29.40 19.07
C VAL A 458 10.31 30.48 20.15
N ILE A 459 10.64 30.10 21.40
CA ILE A 459 10.91 31.06 22.48
C ILE A 459 12.11 31.96 22.12
N LYS A 460 13.19 31.42 21.55
CA LYS A 460 14.34 32.19 21.09
C LYS A 460 13.94 33.18 19.99
N TYR A 461 13.11 32.74 19.02
CA TYR A 461 12.62 33.63 17.97
C TYR A 461 11.74 34.76 18.53
N ALA A 462 10.78 34.44 19.40
CA ALA A 462 9.96 35.45 20.08
C ALA A 462 10.81 36.47 20.87
N THR A 463 11.86 36.00 21.55
CA THR A 463 12.82 36.85 22.28
C THR A 463 13.59 37.77 21.33
N SER A 464 13.99 37.27 20.15
CA SER A 464 14.65 38.07 19.11
C SER A 464 13.72 39.17 18.58
N LEU A 465 12.44 38.85 18.31
CA LEU A 465 11.44 39.85 17.90
C LEU A 465 11.22 40.93 18.97
N ALA A 466 11.07 40.54 20.26
CA ALA A 466 10.91 41.45 21.36
C ALA A 466 12.16 42.38 21.54
N GLY A 467 13.35 41.82 21.41
CA GLY A 467 14.62 42.56 21.41
C GLY A 467 14.68 43.54 20.25
N SER A 468 14.29 43.16 19.05
CA SER A 468 14.20 44.02 17.87
C SER A 468 13.26 45.22 18.10
N ILE A 469 12.05 44.96 18.64
CA ILE A 469 11.06 45.99 18.96
C ILE A 469 11.67 47.02 19.92
N ASN A 470 12.28 46.56 21.01
CA ASN A 470 12.88 47.44 22.02
C ASN A 470 14.04 48.28 21.44
N THR A 471 14.94 47.67 20.67
CA THR A 471 16.10 48.33 20.09
C THR A 471 15.69 49.39 19.06
N ILE A 472 14.76 49.06 18.18
CA ILE A 472 14.26 49.99 17.14
C ILE A 472 13.51 51.16 17.79
N THR A 473 12.69 50.89 18.80
CA THR A 473 11.95 51.94 19.52
C THR A 473 12.90 52.85 20.30
N ALA A 474 13.92 52.31 20.95
CA ALA A 474 14.95 53.09 21.64
C ALA A 474 15.76 54.01 20.70
N ALA A 475 15.90 53.62 19.43
CA ALA A 475 16.50 54.44 18.38
C ALA A 475 15.57 55.55 17.85
N GLY A 476 14.36 55.69 18.40
CA GLY A 476 13.39 56.72 18.01
C GLY A 476 12.47 56.35 16.85
N VAL A 477 12.52 55.13 16.36
CA VAL A 477 11.65 54.64 15.30
C VAL A 477 10.41 53.98 15.91
N THR A 478 9.20 54.42 15.50
CA THR A 478 7.92 53.95 16.02
C THR A 478 7.24 52.90 15.12
N ALA A 479 7.75 52.72 13.90
CA ALA A 479 7.20 51.79 12.90
C ALA A 479 7.68 50.34 13.15
N VAL A 480 7.14 49.71 14.19
CA VAL A 480 7.45 48.31 14.61
C VAL A 480 6.22 47.38 14.49
N GLY A 481 5.27 47.70 13.60
CA GLY A 481 4.00 46.97 13.46
C GLY A 481 4.20 45.52 13.00
N VAL A 482 5.12 45.31 12.07
CA VAL A 482 5.42 43.94 11.56
C VAL A 482 5.96 43.04 12.68
N GLN A 483 6.96 43.54 13.42
CA GLN A 483 7.57 42.80 14.53
C GLN A 483 6.56 42.48 15.65
N LYS A 484 5.67 43.46 15.97
CA LYS A 484 4.60 43.23 16.96
C LYS A 484 3.58 42.19 16.52
N ASN A 485 3.17 42.24 15.24
CA ASN A 485 2.23 41.25 14.70
C ASN A 485 2.85 39.85 14.73
N LEU A 486 4.08 39.67 14.24
CA LEU A 486 4.79 38.40 14.29
C LEU A 486 4.97 37.88 15.72
N LEU A 487 5.32 38.76 16.67
CA LEU A 487 5.49 38.39 18.08
C LEU A 487 4.17 37.93 18.71
N ASN A 488 3.06 38.61 18.43
CA ASN A 488 1.74 38.24 18.94
C ASN A 488 1.28 36.89 18.34
N GLU A 489 1.43 36.70 17.04
CA GLU A 489 1.07 35.48 16.36
C GLU A 489 1.92 34.28 16.84
N THR A 490 3.24 34.46 16.91
CA THR A 490 4.17 33.46 17.44
C THR A 490 3.81 33.06 18.88
N SER A 491 3.50 34.05 19.74
CA SER A 491 3.16 33.79 21.13
C SER A 491 1.82 33.04 21.26
N ALA A 492 0.81 33.39 20.47
CA ALA A 492 -0.48 32.70 20.48
C ALA A 492 -0.34 31.22 20.03
N LEU A 493 0.38 30.99 18.92
CA LEU A 493 0.65 29.63 18.43
C LEU A 493 1.51 28.82 19.41
N LEU A 494 2.42 29.46 20.15
CA LEU A 494 3.21 28.79 21.18
C LEU A 494 2.34 28.32 22.35
N GLU A 495 1.36 29.14 22.77
CA GLU A 495 0.39 28.75 23.80
C GLU A 495 -0.50 27.60 23.32
N GLU A 496 -0.98 27.64 22.06
CA GLU A 496 -1.74 26.54 21.47
C GLU A 496 -0.89 25.26 21.41
N THR A 497 0.37 25.36 21.02
CA THR A 497 1.32 24.24 20.98
C THR A 497 1.52 23.62 22.35
N GLN A 498 1.76 24.46 23.39
CA GLN A 498 1.95 23.96 24.76
C GLN A 498 0.70 23.25 25.28
N LYS A 499 -0.49 23.81 25.04
CA LYS A 499 -1.75 23.18 25.44
C LYS A 499 -1.94 21.83 24.76
N ALA A 500 -1.73 21.75 23.44
CA ALA A 500 -1.87 20.49 22.71
C ALA A 500 -0.81 19.45 23.13
N LEU A 501 0.40 19.89 23.48
CA LEU A 501 1.44 19.03 24.01
C LEU A 501 1.05 18.44 25.38
N ASP A 502 0.54 19.27 26.30
CA ASP A 502 0.10 18.81 27.62
C ASP A 502 -1.06 17.80 27.51
N GLU A 503 -1.96 18.04 26.56
CA GLU A 503 -3.08 17.14 26.25
C GLU A 503 -2.60 15.80 25.66
N LEU A 504 -1.66 15.83 24.72
CA LEU A 504 -1.06 14.61 24.16
C LEU A 504 -0.32 13.80 25.24
N ILE A 505 0.44 14.46 26.13
CA ILE A 505 1.12 13.79 27.25
C ILE A 505 0.13 13.07 28.17
N ALA A 506 -0.99 13.74 28.51
CA ALA A 506 -1.99 13.16 29.37
C ALA A 506 -2.68 11.94 28.74
N ILE A 507 -3.02 12.03 27.43
CA ILE A 507 -3.67 10.96 26.68
C ILE A 507 -2.69 9.78 26.47
N GLU A 508 -1.43 10.05 26.15
CA GLU A 508 -0.41 9.01 25.96
C GLU A 508 -0.13 8.24 27.25
N ASN A 509 0.01 8.94 28.39
CA ASN A 509 0.20 8.32 29.68
C ASN A 509 -0.97 7.38 30.05
N ALA A 510 -2.21 7.81 29.82
CA ALA A 510 -3.38 6.96 30.03
C ALA A 510 -3.36 5.70 29.12
N GLY A 511 -2.91 5.83 27.87
CA GLY A 511 -2.75 4.70 26.96
C GLY A 511 -1.66 3.72 27.42
N CYS A 512 -0.57 4.22 28.02
CA CYS A 512 0.50 3.37 28.53
C CYS A 512 0.05 2.45 29.69
N GLU A 513 -0.90 2.90 30.50
CA GLU A 513 -1.42 2.13 31.63
C GLU A 513 -2.40 1.02 31.24
N MET A 514 -2.88 1.01 29.99
CA MET A 514 -3.80 -0.01 29.49
C MET A 514 -3.08 -1.34 29.25
N GLU A 515 -3.80 -2.45 29.47
CA GLU A 515 -3.33 -3.78 29.06
C GLU A 515 -3.26 -3.87 27.52
N ASP A 516 -2.29 -4.63 27.00
CA ASP A 516 -2.13 -4.85 25.58
C ASP A 516 -3.35 -5.59 24.98
N GLY A 517 -3.63 -5.33 23.71
CA GLY A 517 -4.72 -5.95 22.98
C GLY A 517 -5.57 -4.95 22.19
N GLU A 518 -6.73 -5.41 21.73
CA GLU A 518 -7.64 -4.65 20.85
C GLU A 518 -8.07 -3.31 21.46
N ALA A 519 -8.45 -3.29 22.74
CA ALA A 519 -8.92 -2.08 23.40
C ALA A 519 -7.85 -0.99 23.44
N LYS A 520 -6.60 -1.36 23.73
CA LYS A 520 -5.46 -0.45 23.70
C LYS A 520 -5.18 0.06 22.30
N ALA A 521 -5.17 -0.82 21.29
CA ALA A 521 -4.95 -0.42 19.90
C ALA A 521 -6.02 0.57 19.42
N LYS A 522 -7.30 0.33 19.74
CA LYS A 522 -8.41 1.27 19.45
C LYS A 522 -8.22 2.61 20.17
N TYR A 523 -7.80 2.60 21.43
CA TYR A 523 -7.51 3.82 22.17
C TYR A 523 -6.41 4.66 21.48
N TYR A 524 -5.34 4.02 21.02
CA TYR A 524 -4.28 4.72 20.29
C TYR A 524 -4.78 5.31 18.98
N TYR A 525 -5.64 4.60 18.25
CA TYR A 525 -6.25 5.13 17.03
C TYR A 525 -7.22 6.28 17.29
N GLU A 526 -8.13 6.11 18.27
CA GLU A 526 -9.26 7.03 18.47
C GLU A 526 -8.90 8.26 19.33
N LYS A 527 -7.85 8.17 20.16
CA LYS A 527 -7.47 9.22 21.11
C LYS A 527 -6.05 9.75 20.88
N VAL A 528 -5.06 8.86 20.80
CA VAL A 528 -3.65 9.30 20.70
C VAL A 528 -3.36 9.89 19.33
N ALA A 529 -3.72 9.22 18.25
CA ALA A 529 -3.47 9.72 16.89
C ALA A 529 -4.15 11.08 16.61
N PRO A 530 -5.42 11.33 16.98
CA PRO A 530 -6.01 12.66 16.87
C PRO A 530 -5.32 13.74 17.73
N ALA A 531 -4.84 13.40 18.92
CA ALA A 531 -4.09 14.34 19.76
C ALA A 531 -2.72 14.69 19.16
N MET A 532 -2.07 13.74 18.46
CA MET A 532 -0.86 13.99 17.67
C MET A 532 -1.11 15.00 16.55
N GLU A 533 -2.21 14.87 15.80
CA GLU A 533 -2.59 15.83 14.75
C GLU A 533 -2.94 17.20 15.33
N ALA A 534 -3.57 17.25 16.50
CA ALA A 534 -3.85 18.50 17.21
C ALA A 534 -2.57 19.24 17.64
N LEU A 535 -1.51 18.52 18.02
CA LEU A 535 -0.19 19.12 18.31
C LEU A 535 0.53 19.54 17.03
N ARG A 536 0.43 18.77 15.96
CA ARG A 536 1.05 19.07 14.67
C ARG A 536 0.55 20.39 14.09
N ALA A 537 -0.75 20.65 14.14
CA ALA A 537 -1.38 21.78 13.46
C ALA A 537 -0.80 23.16 13.85
N PRO A 538 -0.63 23.55 15.13
CA PRO A 538 0.00 24.81 15.48
C PRO A 538 1.52 24.80 15.21
N VAL A 539 2.20 23.67 15.31
CA VAL A 539 3.65 23.57 15.04
C VAL A 539 3.95 23.78 13.55
N ASP A 540 3.18 23.19 12.64
CA ASP A 540 3.37 23.39 11.19
C ASP A 540 3.11 24.87 10.81
N LYS A 541 2.19 25.58 11.50
CA LYS A 541 2.02 27.03 11.33
C LYS A 541 3.23 27.82 11.85
N LEU A 542 3.80 27.42 12.98
CA LEU A 542 5.01 28.03 13.52
C LEU A 542 6.21 27.88 12.57
N GLU A 543 6.36 26.74 11.89
CA GLU A 543 7.39 26.53 10.88
C GLU A 543 7.33 27.57 9.75
N MET A 544 6.12 28.02 9.39
CA MET A 544 5.92 29.02 8.31
C MET A 544 6.33 30.44 8.67
N ILE A 545 6.43 30.77 9.96
CA ILE A 545 6.69 32.14 10.44
C ILE A 545 8.00 32.29 11.21
N VAL A 546 8.54 31.21 11.77
CA VAL A 546 9.82 31.24 12.49
C VAL A 546 10.96 31.34 11.48
N ASP A 547 12.00 32.13 11.85
CA ASP A 547 13.22 32.25 11.06
C ASP A 547 13.81 30.88 10.74
N LYS A 548 14.11 30.62 9.45
CA LYS A 548 14.63 29.33 8.98
C LYS A 548 15.93 28.92 9.71
N GLU A 549 16.80 29.87 10.04
CA GLU A 549 18.04 29.59 10.77
C GLU A 549 17.80 29.21 12.24
N MET A 550 16.66 29.62 12.80
CA MET A 550 16.23 29.25 14.15
C MET A 550 15.36 28.02 14.23
N TRP A 551 14.79 27.60 13.11
CA TRP A 551 13.97 26.37 13.06
C TRP A 551 14.85 25.13 13.27
N PRO A 552 14.51 24.22 14.21
CA PRO A 552 15.48 23.24 14.73
C PRO A 552 15.67 21.99 13.86
N MET A 553 15.04 21.91 12.67
CA MET A 553 15.12 20.73 11.81
C MET A 553 14.94 21.08 10.33
N PRO A 554 15.40 20.24 9.40
CA PRO A 554 15.14 20.38 7.97
C PRO A 554 13.64 20.40 7.65
N SER A 555 13.22 21.31 6.79
CA SER A 555 11.85 21.41 6.28
C SER A 555 11.57 20.36 5.20
N TYR A 556 10.30 20.24 4.78
CA TYR A 556 9.91 19.40 3.62
C TYR A 556 10.64 19.83 2.34
N GLY A 557 10.82 21.14 2.13
CA GLY A 557 11.58 21.67 1.00
C GLY A 557 13.03 21.16 1.00
N ASP A 558 13.68 21.15 2.16
CA ASP A 558 15.06 20.67 2.29
C ASP A 558 15.15 19.14 2.04
N LEU A 559 14.14 18.36 2.47
CA LEU A 559 14.15 16.91 2.38
C LEU A 559 13.78 16.39 0.98
N MET A 560 12.82 17.02 0.32
CA MET A 560 12.28 16.52 -0.95
C MET A 560 12.96 17.12 -2.20
N PHE A 561 13.52 18.33 -2.11
CA PHE A 561 14.04 19.04 -3.29
C PHE A 561 15.56 19.15 -3.36
N GLU A 562 16.28 18.88 -2.29
CA GLU A 562 17.74 18.98 -2.24
C GLU A 562 18.45 17.61 -2.23
N VAL A 563 17.86 16.61 -2.89
CA VAL A 563 18.41 15.23 -3.00
C VAL A 563 19.30 15.05 -4.22
#